data_5b31743276e92a473625d0b11fecac73
#
_entry.id   5b31743276e92a473625d0b11fecac73
#
_cell.length_a   1.000
_cell.length_b   1.000
_cell.length_c   1.000
_cell.angle_alpha   90.00
_cell.angle_beta   90.00
_cell.angle_gamma   90.00
#
_symmetry.space_group_name_H-M   'P 1'
#
loop_
_entity.id
_entity.type
_entity.pdbx_description
1 polymer ?
#
loop_
_entity_poly.entity_id
_entity_poly.type
_entity_poly.pdbx_seq_one_letter_code
_entity_poly.pdbx_strand_id
1 'polypeptide(L)'
;MNVTSQCVQTQSGTSLTAELAVQAGQWVLATVTTRSATAYPDGWTLVHESAALNSSNTNQRMAMLCRKADADGTVRCTVTQSSAARIYLNLIAFAGGDVAGFAYCEGSEMLQNSQASSFTRPRPAAARLVWGCSAPTWLTSPRKTWTCGDLTAISLPYADQARQANFIDTGEADTRTFVPDTDATAAIIFCVEILEPTVAYRERWLVRSGGTLYKPGDAALTPLADAALTGALFLEQGSEQPPDPAALAALPSPEVLYWKEGGAPPTLRLTVHGLPAPQTLTAEADMRDAAGLAGVLAEFAGDVQITYTADGTPHGPMPLAEFAALDPAALWESIAATRKLPIALQLAGGAVLKKLKFTYES
;
A
#
# COMPACT_ATOMS: atom_id res chain seq x y z
N MET A 1 3.87 -7.83 2.25
CA MET A 1 2.49 -8.02 2.78
C MET A 1 2.32 -9.48 3.17
N ASN A 2 2.03 -9.74 4.44
CA ASN A 2 1.84 -11.11 4.94
C ASN A 2 0.38 -11.52 4.79
N VAL A 3 0.14 -12.71 4.23
CA VAL A 3 -1.20 -13.27 4.07
C VAL A 3 -1.27 -14.68 4.62
N THR A 4 -2.44 -15.06 5.09
CA THR A 4 -2.82 -16.46 5.36
C THR A 4 -3.96 -16.84 4.44
N SER A 5 -4.02 -18.10 4.02
CA SER A 5 -5.05 -18.53 3.07
C SER A 5 -5.56 -19.94 3.38
N GLN A 6 -6.80 -20.19 2.98
CA GLN A 6 -7.41 -21.51 2.92
C GLN A 6 -8.16 -21.68 1.61
N CYS A 7 -7.91 -22.79 0.95
CA CYS A 7 -8.56 -23.17 -0.31
C CYS A 7 -9.34 -24.46 -0.11
N VAL A 8 -10.58 -24.50 -0.57
CA VAL A 8 -11.45 -25.69 -0.52
C VAL A 8 -12.23 -25.85 -1.83
N GLN A 9 -12.64 -27.07 -2.11
CA GLN A 9 -13.49 -27.38 -3.28
C GLN A 9 -14.48 -28.48 -2.98
N THR A 10 -15.56 -28.53 -3.76
CA THR A 10 -16.43 -29.70 -3.86
C THR A 10 -16.55 -30.17 -5.31
N GLN A 11 -16.67 -31.48 -5.54
CA GLN A 11 -16.81 -32.06 -6.87
C GLN A 11 -18.26 -31.94 -7.40
N SER A 12 -19.24 -32.14 -6.51
CA SER A 12 -20.65 -32.06 -6.84
C SER A 12 -21.42 -31.70 -5.57
N GLY A 13 -21.75 -30.45 -5.42
CA GLY A 13 -22.49 -29.95 -4.26
C GLY A 13 -23.27 -28.69 -4.57
N THR A 14 -24.26 -28.43 -3.75
CA THR A 14 -25.03 -27.19 -3.76
C THR A 14 -24.51 -26.18 -2.73
N SER A 15 -23.55 -26.58 -1.88
CA SER A 15 -22.98 -25.73 -0.85
C SER A 15 -21.52 -26.09 -0.60
N LEU A 16 -20.71 -25.10 -0.26
CA LEU A 16 -19.33 -25.25 0.18
C LEU A 16 -18.99 -24.21 1.25
N THR A 17 -18.34 -24.65 2.30
CA THR A 17 -17.87 -23.79 3.40
C THR A 17 -16.36 -23.80 3.49
N ALA A 18 -15.77 -22.63 3.66
CA ALA A 18 -14.38 -22.44 4.07
C ALA A 18 -14.32 -21.67 5.39
N GLU A 19 -13.28 -21.93 6.18
CA GLU A 19 -13.05 -21.28 7.47
C GLU A 19 -11.59 -20.85 7.55
N LEU A 20 -11.33 -19.65 8.03
CA LEU A 20 -9.97 -19.13 8.20
C LEU A 20 -9.82 -18.42 9.53
N ALA A 21 -8.78 -18.75 10.28
CA ALA A 21 -8.44 -18.05 11.51
C ALA A 21 -7.94 -16.64 11.20
N VAL A 22 -8.44 -15.65 11.92
CA VAL A 22 -8.17 -14.24 11.71
C VAL A 22 -8.02 -13.49 13.03
N GLN A 23 -7.41 -12.32 12.96
CA GLN A 23 -7.36 -11.36 14.04
C GLN A 23 -8.34 -10.20 13.77
N ALA A 24 -8.78 -9.53 14.84
CA ALA A 24 -9.61 -8.35 14.73
C ALA A 24 -9.00 -7.30 13.77
N GLY A 25 -9.83 -6.71 12.93
CA GLY A 25 -9.42 -5.71 11.96
C GLY A 25 -8.80 -6.24 10.66
N GLN A 26 -8.48 -7.54 10.56
CA GLN A 26 -8.02 -8.13 9.30
C GLN A 26 -9.14 -8.15 8.24
N TRP A 27 -8.74 -7.88 7.00
CA TRP A 27 -9.63 -8.08 5.86
C TRP A 27 -9.43 -9.48 5.28
N VAL A 28 -10.56 -10.11 4.94
CA VAL A 28 -10.60 -11.41 4.26
C VAL A 28 -11.23 -11.21 2.90
N LEU A 29 -10.53 -11.66 1.86
CA LEU A 29 -11.03 -11.77 0.50
C LEU A 29 -11.41 -13.21 0.23
N ALA A 30 -12.62 -13.45 -0.27
CA ALA A 30 -13.09 -14.75 -0.73
C ALA A 30 -13.18 -14.72 -2.26
N THR A 31 -12.53 -15.65 -2.93
CA THR A 31 -12.69 -15.87 -4.38
C THR A 31 -13.46 -17.16 -4.58
N VAL A 32 -14.56 -17.05 -5.30
CA VAL A 32 -15.55 -18.12 -5.49
C VAL A 32 -15.70 -18.44 -6.97
N THR A 33 -15.63 -19.70 -7.34
CA THR A 33 -16.04 -20.16 -8.68
C THR A 33 -17.19 -21.14 -8.55
N THR A 34 -18.29 -20.88 -9.25
CA THR A 34 -19.51 -21.71 -9.30
C THR A 34 -19.93 -22.01 -10.73
N ARG A 35 -20.89 -22.90 -10.89
CA ARG A 35 -21.43 -23.31 -12.21
C ARG A 35 -22.92 -23.06 -12.38
N SER A 36 -23.55 -22.42 -11.43
CA SER A 36 -24.96 -22.05 -11.50
C SER A 36 -25.23 -20.79 -10.68
N ALA A 37 -26.46 -20.31 -10.66
CA ALA A 37 -26.81 -19.14 -9.88
C ALA A 37 -26.39 -19.32 -8.41
N THR A 38 -25.71 -18.32 -7.89
CA THR A 38 -25.01 -18.37 -6.61
C THR A 38 -25.67 -17.44 -5.61
N ALA A 39 -25.77 -17.90 -4.36
CA ALA A 39 -26.09 -17.04 -3.22
C ALA A 39 -24.87 -16.96 -2.30
N TYR A 40 -24.55 -15.72 -1.92
CA TYR A 40 -23.42 -15.41 -1.07
C TYR A 40 -23.87 -15.23 0.38
N PRO A 41 -23.01 -15.51 1.38
CA PRO A 41 -23.39 -15.45 2.78
C PRO A 41 -23.58 -14.00 3.27
N ASP A 42 -24.46 -13.82 4.24
CA ASP A 42 -24.64 -12.54 4.91
C ASP A 42 -23.35 -12.07 5.59
N GLY A 43 -23.18 -10.74 5.65
CA GLY A 43 -22.00 -10.11 6.23
C GLY A 43 -20.75 -10.12 5.33
N TRP A 44 -20.88 -10.61 4.10
CA TRP A 44 -19.87 -10.46 3.04
C TRP A 44 -20.32 -9.42 2.02
N THR A 45 -19.40 -8.57 1.61
CA THR A 45 -19.64 -7.59 0.55
C THR A 45 -19.15 -8.15 -0.78
N LEU A 46 -20.02 -8.19 -1.78
CA LEU A 46 -19.63 -8.55 -3.14
C LEU A 46 -18.82 -7.40 -3.74
N VAL A 47 -17.55 -7.67 -4.06
CA VAL A 47 -16.67 -6.71 -4.74
C VAL A 47 -16.93 -6.74 -6.23
N HIS A 48 -16.98 -7.96 -6.80
CA HIS A 48 -17.28 -8.17 -8.22
C HIS A 48 -17.72 -9.61 -8.51
N GLU A 49 -18.57 -9.77 -9.51
CA GLU A 49 -18.94 -11.07 -10.09
C GLU A 49 -18.85 -10.99 -11.61
N SER A 50 -18.16 -11.93 -12.22
CA SER A 50 -18.05 -12.03 -13.67
C SER A 50 -19.39 -12.40 -14.32
N ALA A 51 -19.57 -12.04 -15.58
CA ALA A 51 -20.61 -12.65 -16.39
C ALA A 51 -20.44 -14.19 -16.47
N ALA A 52 -21.52 -14.89 -16.78
CA ALA A 52 -21.44 -16.34 -16.93
C ALA A 52 -20.64 -16.72 -18.18
N LEU A 53 -19.61 -17.54 -17.99
CA LEU A 53 -18.85 -18.11 -19.09
C LEU A 53 -19.62 -19.33 -19.60
N ASN A 54 -20.34 -19.14 -20.71
CA ASN A 54 -21.10 -20.19 -21.37
C ASN A 54 -20.20 -21.00 -22.31
N SER A 55 -19.65 -22.09 -21.83
CA SER A 55 -19.09 -23.12 -22.72
C SER A 55 -20.00 -24.35 -22.65
N SER A 56 -20.36 -24.94 -23.80
CA SER A 56 -21.23 -26.09 -23.98
C SER A 56 -21.48 -26.96 -22.71
N ASN A 57 -22.39 -26.56 -21.84
CA ASN A 57 -22.83 -27.18 -20.57
C ASN A 57 -22.32 -26.59 -19.23
N THR A 58 -21.67 -25.45 -19.18
CA THR A 58 -21.26 -24.85 -17.90
C THR A 58 -21.44 -23.35 -17.87
N ASN A 59 -22.33 -22.87 -17.01
CA ASN A 59 -22.46 -21.43 -16.67
C ASN A 59 -21.46 -21.09 -15.57
N GLN A 60 -20.15 -21.18 -15.84
CA GLN A 60 -19.15 -20.86 -14.85
C GLN A 60 -19.12 -19.37 -14.58
N ARG A 61 -19.06 -19.01 -13.31
CA ARG A 61 -18.89 -17.64 -12.83
C ARG A 61 -17.78 -17.61 -11.79
N MET A 62 -17.14 -16.48 -11.68
CA MET A 62 -16.19 -16.21 -10.62
C MET A 62 -16.57 -14.91 -9.92
N ALA A 63 -16.55 -14.91 -8.61
CA ALA A 63 -16.83 -13.74 -7.79
C ALA A 63 -15.72 -13.52 -6.76
N MET A 64 -15.54 -12.27 -6.38
CA MET A 64 -14.74 -11.88 -5.22
C MET A 64 -15.63 -11.14 -4.22
N LEU A 65 -15.57 -11.61 -2.97
CA LEU A 65 -16.27 -11.01 -1.83
C LEU A 65 -15.25 -10.62 -0.78
N CYS A 66 -15.55 -9.62 0.02
CA CYS A 66 -14.70 -9.23 1.12
C CYS A 66 -15.47 -9.09 2.42
N ARG A 67 -14.78 -9.28 3.54
CA ARG A 67 -15.27 -9.06 4.89
C ARG A 67 -14.14 -8.59 5.78
N LYS A 68 -14.44 -7.64 6.67
CA LYS A 68 -13.54 -7.28 7.76
C LYS A 68 -13.87 -8.13 8.99
N ALA A 69 -12.87 -8.65 9.68
CA ALA A 69 -13.04 -9.36 10.92
C ALA A 69 -13.24 -8.37 12.08
N ASP A 70 -14.35 -8.51 12.81
CA ASP A 70 -14.69 -7.63 13.92
C ASP A 70 -13.97 -8.02 15.22
N ALA A 71 -13.54 -9.29 15.34
CA ALA A 71 -12.87 -9.86 16.51
C ALA A 71 -11.89 -10.95 16.08
N ASP A 72 -10.98 -11.32 16.99
CA ASP A 72 -10.16 -12.53 16.84
C ASP A 72 -11.04 -13.78 16.79
N GLY A 73 -10.70 -14.71 15.93
CA GLY A 73 -11.47 -15.94 15.81
C GLY A 73 -11.43 -16.57 14.42
N THR A 74 -12.55 -17.13 13.99
CA THR A 74 -12.67 -17.80 12.70
C THR A 74 -13.71 -17.09 11.84
N VAL A 75 -13.29 -16.64 10.67
CA VAL A 75 -14.19 -16.17 9.62
C VAL A 75 -14.64 -17.35 8.78
N ARG A 76 -15.95 -17.48 8.62
CA ARG A 76 -16.58 -18.52 7.81
C ARG A 76 -17.21 -17.90 6.57
N CYS A 77 -17.01 -18.55 5.41
CA CYS A 77 -17.70 -18.24 4.17
C CYS A 77 -18.42 -19.48 3.67
N THR A 78 -19.74 -19.44 3.56
CA THR A 78 -20.56 -20.53 3.01
C THR A 78 -21.22 -20.03 1.74
N VAL A 79 -20.87 -20.63 0.63
CA VAL A 79 -21.45 -20.30 -0.69
C VAL A 79 -22.41 -21.40 -1.10
N THR A 80 -23.56 -21.01 -1.63
CA THR A 80 -24.54 -21.94 -2.16
C THR A 80 -24.81 -21.67 -3.65
N GLN A 81 -25.16 -22.72 -4.39
CA GLN A 81 -25.54 -22.62 -5.80
C GLN A 81 -26.81 -23.43 -6.07
N SER A 82 -27.56 -23.06 -7.11
CA SER A 82 -28.89 -23.57 -7.40
C SER A 82 -28.91 -25.04 -7.87
N SER A 83 -27.80 -25.56 -8.38
CA SER A 83 -27.69 -26.96 -8.83
C SER A 83 -26.38 -27.58 -8.35
N ALA A 84 -26.41 -28.91 -8.12
CA ALA A 84 -25.21 -29.62 -7.70
C ALA A 84 -24.13 -29.60 -8.79
N ALA A 85 -23.03 -28.93 -8.52
CA ALA A 85 -21.90 -28.84 -9.41
C ALA A 85 -20.63 -28.52 -8.59
N ARG A 86 -19.49 -28.32 -9.25
CA ARG A 86 -18.26 -27.93 -8.59
C ARG A 86 -18.34 -26.51 -8.06
N ILE A 87 -17.83 -26.35 -6.85
CA ILE A 87 -17.57 -25.04 -6.24
C ILE A 87 -16.11 -25.00 -5.83
N TYR A 88 -15.44 -23.88 -6.07
CA TYR A 88 -14.12 -23.57 -5.54
C TYR A 88 -14.23 -22.31 -4.68
N LEU A 89 -13.56 -22.33 -3.56
CA LEU A 89 -13.56 -21.24 -2.59
C LEU A 89 -12.20 -21.07 -1.98
N ASN A 90 -11.58 -19.90 -2.22
CA ASN A 90 -10.33 -19.50 -1.62
C ASN A 90 -10.59 -18.35 -0.66
N LEU A 91 -10.14 -18.46 0.58
CA LEU A 91 -10.10 -17.36 1.55
C LEU A 91 -8.67 -16.89 1.70
N ILE A 92 -8.47 -15.58 1.70
CA ILE A 92 -7.18 -14.92 1.85
C ILE A 92 -7.35 -13.83 2.91
N ALA A 93 -6.70 -13.98 4.07
CA ALA A 93 -6.66 -12.95 5.10
C ALA A 93 -5.37 -12.12 4.97
N PHE A 94 -5.52 -10.82 5.05
CA PHE A 94 -4.44 -9.84 4.96
C PHE A 94 -4.07 -9.35 6.36
N ALA A 95 -2.78 -9.15 6.62
CA ALA A 95 -2.31 -8.64 7.90
C ALA A 95 -3.03 -7.33 8.26
N GLY A 96 -3.37 -7.15 9.52
CA GLY A 96 -4.09 -5.98 10.00
C GLY A 96 -3.29 -4.70 9.74
N GLY A 97 -3.98 -3.63 9.38
CA GLY A 97 -3.38 -2.33 9.08
C GLY A 97 -2.92 -2.13 7.63
N ASP A 98 -2.76 -3.21 6.85
CA ASP A 98 -2.27 -3.12 5.46
C ASP A 98 -3.38 -2.89 4.43
N VAL A 99 -4.65 -3.09 4.79
CA VAL A 99 -5.80 -3.07 3.88
C VAL A 99 -6.94 -2.27 4.47
N ALA A 100 -7.54 -1.38 3.66
CA ALA A 100 -8.78 -0.66 3.98
C ALA A 100 -10.02 -1.27 3.30
N GLY A 101 -9.84 -2.13 2.33
CA GLY A 101 -10.90 -2.76 1.56
C GLY A 101 -10.41 -3.20 0.19
N PHE A 102 -11.37 -3.47 -0.69
CA PHE A 102 -11.13 -3.91 -2.06
C PHE A 102 -12.04 -3.18 -3.02
N ALA A 103 -11.54 -2.90 -4.22
CA ALA A 103 -12.31 -2.33 -5.31
C ALA A 103 -12.06 -3.13 -6.60
N TYR A 104 -13.09 -3.32 -7.40
CA TYR A 104 -12.94 -3.95 -8.71
C TYR A 104 -12.11 -3.08 -9.65
N CYS A 105 -11.19 -3.69 -10.39
CA CYS A 105 -10.44 -3.04 -11.46
C CYS A 105 -11.07 -3.40 -12.80
N GLU A 106 -11.42 -2.40 -13.59
CA GLU A 106 -11.95 -2.62 -14.94
C GLU A 106 -10.99 -3.42 -15.82
N GLY A 107 -11.53 -4.32 -16.60
CA GLY A 107 -10.78 -5.16 -17.54
C GLY A 107 -11.64 -6.26 -18.14
N SER A 108 -11.19 -6.92 -19.22
CA SER A 108 -11.96 -8.03 -19.77
C SER A 108 -11.93 -9.21 -18.83
N GLU A 109 -13.08 -9.70 -18.45
CA GLU A 109 -13.26 -10.78 -17.47
C GLU A 109 -13.23 -12.16 -18.12
N MET A 110 -13.64 -12.24 -19.36
CA MET A 110 -13.72 -13.50 -20.09
C MET A 110 -12.83 -13.51 -21.31
N LEU A 111 -12.09 -14.58 -21.47
CA LEU A 111 -11.23 -14.86 -22.61
C LEU A 111 -11.70 -16.15 -23.23
N GLN A 112 -12.15 -16.10 -24.47
CA GLN A 112 -12.57 -17.25 -25.23
C GLN A 112 -11.57 -17.52 -26.34
N ASN A 113 -10.89 -18.67 -26.26
CA ASN A 113 -10.02 -19.17 -27.31
C ASN A 113 -10.34 -20.66 -27.52
N SER A 114 -10.21 -21.16 -28.73
CA SER A 114 -10.48 -22.56 -29.03
C SER A 114 -9.54 -23.52 -28.28
N GLN A 115 -8.31 -23.12 -28.06
CA GLN A 115 -7.32 -23.72 -27.16
C GLN A 115 -6.24 -22.70 -26.91
N ALA A 116 -5.93 -22.40 -25.64
CA ALA A 116 -4.89 -21.45 -25.27
C ALA A 116 -4.02 -22.02 -24.16
N SER A 117 -2.72 -21.91 -24.35
CA SER A 117 -1.72 -22.23 -23.34
C SER A 117 -1.37 -21.03 -22.45
N SER A 118 -1.87 -19.82 -22.80
CA SER A 118 -1.67 -18.63 -22.00
C SER A 118 -2.72 -17.56 -22.28
N PHE A 119 -2.94 -16.68 -21.30
CA PHE A 119 -3.83 -15.54 -21.38
C PHE A 119 -3.13 -14.29 -20.83
N THR A 120 -2.85 -13.32 -21.69
CA THR A 120 -2.19 -12.07 -21.29
C THR A 120 -3.23 -10.98 -21.03
N ARG A 121 -3.05 -10.27 -19.91
CA ARG A 121 -3.93 -9.18 -19.48
C ARG A 121 -3.14 -7.92 -19.20
N PRO A 122 -3.64 -6.72 -19.58
CA PRO A 122 -3.11 -5.47 -19.09
C PRO A 122 -3.22 -5.43 -17.55
N ARG A 123 -2.18 -4.91 -16.91
CA ARG A 123 -2.21 -4.67 -15.47
C ARG A 123 -2.80 -3.29 -15.22
N PRO A 124 -3.87 -3.15 -14.38
CA PRO A 124 -4.35 -1.86 -13.93
C PRO A 124 -3.25 -1.05 -13.21
N ALA A 125 -3.36 0.27 -13.24
CA ALA A 125 -2.40 1.17 -12.62
C ALA A 125 -2.38 1.12 -11.06
N ALA A 126 -3.27 0.37 -10.44
CA ALA A 126 -3.32 0.20 -8.99
C ALA A 126 -2.02 -0.43 -8.46
N ALA A 127 -1.54 0.07 -7.31
CA ALA A 127 -0.25 -0.36 -6.74
C ALA A 127 -0.25 -1.83 -6.30
N ARG A 128 -1.37 -2.32 -5.76
CA ARG A 128 -1.51 -3.67 -5.24
C ARG A 128 -2.80 -4.32 -5.71
N LEU A 129 -2.70 -5.51 -6.25
CA LEU A 129 -3.82 -6.23 -6.86
C LEU A 129 -3.93 -7.66 -6.32
N VAL A 130 -5.14 -8.20 -6.31
CA VAL A 130 -5.38 -9.65 -6.23
C VAL A 130 -6.04 -10.07 -7.53
N TRP A 131 -5.32 -10.85 -8.30
CA TRP A 131 -5.85 -11.50 -9.49
C TRP A 131 -6.58 -12.78 -9.12
N GLY A 132 -7.72 -13.01 -9.75
CA GLY A 132 -8.41 -14.29 -9.75
C GLY A 132 -8.44 -14.86 -11.15
N CYS A 133 -8.12 -16.12 -11.28
CA CYS A 133 -8.25 -16.85 -12.54
C CYS A 133 -8.95 -18.17 -12.35
N SER A 134 -9.82 -18.52 -13.29
CA SER A 134 -10.56 -19.76 -13.31
C SER A 134 -10.81 -20.20 -14.75
N ALA A 135 -10.69 -21.50 -15.02
CA ALA A 135 -10.96 -22.08 -16.34
C ALA A 135 -11.92 -23.27 -16.27
N PRO A 136 -12.92 -23.35 -17.15
CA PRO A 136 -13.72 -24.53 -17.35
C PRO A 136 -12.91 -25.53 -18.17
N THR A 137 -12.21 -26.46 -17.53
CA THR A 137 -11.47 -27.48 -18.31
C THR A 137 -12.22 -28.81 -18.37
N TRP A 138 -12.17 -29.40 -19.53
CA TRP A 138 -12.71 -30.75 -19.81
C TRP A 138 -11.67 -31.86 -19.69
N LEU A 139 -10.50 -31.59 -19.22
CA LEU A 139 -9.37 -32.48 -19.43
C LEU A 139 -9.25 -33.55 -18.35
N THR A 140 -8.93 -34.71 -18.81
CA THR A 140 -8.73 -35.96 -18.11
C THR A 140 -7.40 -36.06 -17.34
N SER A 141 -6.62 -35.00 -17.31
CA SER A 141 -5.32 -34.97 -16.64
C SER A 141 -5.43 -34.52 -15.18
N PRO A 142 -4.70 -35.14 -14.25
CA PRO A 142 -5.00 -35.07 -12.82
C PRO A 142 -4.42 -33.84 -12.08
N ARG A 143 -3.73 -32.94 -12.69
CA ARG A 143 -3.10 -31.80 -11.97
C ARG A 143 -3.21 -30.54 -12.80
N LYS A 144 -3.92 -29.53 -12.29
CA LYS A 144 -4.06 -28.26 -12.98
C LYS A 144 -3.82 -27.12 -12.05
N THR A 145 -2.78 -26.37 -12.32
CA THR A 145 -2.41 -25.15 -11.63
C THR A 145 -2.37 -24.01 -12.64
N TRP A 146 -2.35 -22.81 -12.13
CA TRP A 146 -2.06 -21.62 -12.87
C TRP A 146 -0.69 -21.09 -12.46
N THR A 147 0.04 -20.53 -13.39
CA THR A 147 1.25 -19.76 -13.14
C THR A 147 1.13 -18.37 -13.73
N CYS A 148 1.81 -17.38 -13.14
CA CYS A 148 1.82 -16.00 -13.61
C CYS A 148 3.19 -15.38 -13.29
N GLY A 149 4.15 -15.56 -14.18
CA GLY A 149 5.51 -15.05 -14.01
C GLY A 149 6.14 -15.49 -12.69
N ASP A 150 6.57 -14.51 -11.90
CA ASP A 150 7.18 -14.67 -10.58
C ASP A 150 6.16 -14.71 -9.42
N LEU A 151 4.87 -14.49 -9.71
CA LEU A 151 3.85 -14.46 -8.69
C LEU A 151 3.54 -15.84 -8.14
N THR A 152 3.40 -15.95 -6.82
CA THR A 152 3.04 -17.20 -6.15
C THR A 152 1.53 -17.44 -6.22
N ALA A 153 1.14 -18.61 -6.71
CA ALA A 153 -0.26 -19.00 -6.78
C ALA A 153 -0.82 -19.39 -5.40
N ILE A 154 -1.96 -18.82 -5.06
CA ILE A 154 -2.80 -19.24 -3.93
C ILE A 154 -3.90 -20.14 -4.51
N SER A 155 -3.74 -21.44 -4.40
CA SER A 155 -4.64 -22.45 -4.93
C SER A 155 -4.57 -23.73 -4.12
N LEU A 156 -5.49 -24.65 -4.35
CA LEU A 156 -5.41 -26.00 -3.76
C LEU A 156 -4.21 -26.76 -4.30
N PRO A 157 -3.28 -27.20 -3.45
CA PRO A 157 -2.03 -27.83 -3.91
C PRO A 157 -2.20 -29.23 -4.54
N TYR A 158 -3.34 -29.90 -4.38
CA TYR A 158 -3.46 -31.34 -4.72
C TYR A 158 -4.83 -31.79 -5.23
N ALA A 159 -5.77 -30.91 -5.49
CA ALA A 159 -7.03 -31.37 -6.01
C ALA A 159 -6.90 -31.74 -7.48
N ASP A 160 -7.47 -32.84 -7.87
CA ASP A 160 -7.46 -33.41 -9.23
C ASP A 160 -7.88 -32.41 -10.33
N GLN A 161 -8.22 -31.21 -10.00
CA GLN A 161 -8.64 -30.15 -10.92
C GLN A 161 -8.67 -28.78 -10.23
N ALA A 162 -7.58 -28.25 -9.73
CA ALA A 162 -7.52 -26.86 -9.24
C ALA A 162 -7.69 -25.88 -10.42
N ARG A 163 -8.93 -25.52 -10.68
CA ARG A 163 -9.32 -24.65 -11.81
C ARG A 163 -9.32 -23.18 -11.46
N GLN A 164 -9.10 -22.86 -10.18
CA GLN A 164 -9.08 -21.52 -9.65
C GLN A 164 -7.74 -21.27 -8.94
N ALA A 165 -7.16 -20.13 -9.21
CA ALA A 165 -6.02 -19.62 -8.45
C ALA A 165 -6.17 -18.10 -8.21
N ASN A 166 -5.48 -17.61 -7.19
CA ASN A 166 -5.31 -16.20 -6.94
C ASN A 166 -3.82 -15.86 -6.93
N PHE A 167 -3.50 -14.64 -7.31
CA PHE A 167 -2.15 -14.10 -7.25
C PHE A 167 -2.19 -12.71 -6.63
N ILE A 168 -1.28 -12.46 -5.69
CA ILE A 168 -1.08 -11.11 -5.15
C ILE A 168 0.02 -10.45 -5.99
N ASP A 169 -0.32 -9.32 -6.59
CA ASP A 169 0.54 -8.59 -7.50
C ASP A 169 0.84 -7.21 -6.93
N THR A 170 2.09 -6.99 -6.58
CA THR A 170 2.63 -5.71 -6.10
C THR A 170 3.68 -5.16 -7.07
N GLY A 171 3.88 -5.81 -8.22
CA GLY A 171 4.86 -5.42 -9.22
C GLY A 171 4.38 -4.27 -10.12
N GLU A 172 5.28 -3.80 -10.97
CA GLU A 172 5.03 -2.67 -11.89
C GLU A 172 4.87 -3.09 -13.36
N ALA A 173 4.78 -4.40 -13.64
CA ALA A 173 4.66 -4.89 -15.02
C ALA A 173 3.35 -4.42 -15.67
N ASP A 174 3.43 -3.90 -16.90
CA ASP A 174 2.27 -3.40 -17.65
C ASP A 174 1.25 -4.49 -18.04
N THR A 175 1.71 -5.74 -18.11
CA THR A 175 0.89 -6.88 -18.47
C THR A 175 1.21 -8.09 -17.58
N ARG A 176 0.22 -8.97 -17.40
CA ARG A 176 0.39 -10.26 -16.73
C ARG A 176 -0.07 -11.39 -17.66
N THR A 177 0.76 -12.42 -17.75
CA THR A 177 0.43 -13.62 -18.55
C THR A 177 0.14 -14.78 -17.62
N PHE A 178 -1.09 -15.27 -17.67
CA PHE A 178 -1.58 -16.37 -16.89
C PHE A 178 -1.52 -17.65 -17.72
N VAL A 179 -0.80 -18.63 -17.24
CA VAL A 179 -0.56 -19.89 -17.96
C VAL A 179 -1.21 -21.02 -17.18
N PRO A 180 -2.31 -21.63 -17.70
CA PRO A 180 -2.81 -22.89 -17.17
C PRO A 180 -1.84 -24.01 -17.54
N ASP A 181 -1.68 -25.02 -16.69
CA ASP A 181 -0.79 -26.16 -16.95
C ASP A 181 -1.25 -27.07 -18.11
N THR A 182 -2.42 -26.81 -18.64
CA THR A 182 -2.96 -27.43 -19.88
C THR A 182 -3.81 -26.42 -20.60
N ASP A 183 -3.88 -26.55 -21.94
CA ASP A 183 -4.71 -25.69 -22.77
C ASP A 183 -6.14 -25.60 -22.24
N ALA A 184 -6.65 -24.39 -22.16
CA ALA A 184 -8.01 -24.09 -21.74
C ALA A 184 -8.80 -23.49 -22.91
N THR A 185 -10.06 -23.87 -23.06
CA THR A 185 -10.94 -23.32 -24.10
C THR A 185 -11.43 -21.92 -23.78
N ALA A 186 -11.43 -21.56 -22.52
CA ALA A 186 -11.79 -20.24 -22.04
C ALA A 186 -11.28 -20.02 -20.59
N ALA A 187 -11.19 -18.77 -20.15
CA ALA A 187 -10.83 -18.41 -18.80
C ALA A 187 -11.60 -17.18 -18.34
N ILE A 188 -11.88 -17.12 -17.05
CA ILE A 188 -12.29 -15.90 -16.35
C ILE A 188 -11.04 -15.40 -15.62
N ILE A 189 -10.61 -14.19 -15.91
CA ILE A 189 -9.45 -13.54 -15.27
C ILE A 189 -9.82 -12.09 -15.01
N PHE A 190 -9.91 -11.73 -13.74
CA PHE A 190 -10.09 -10.34 -13.33
C PHE A 190 -9.31 -10.06 -12.06
N CYS A 191 -9.22 -8.80 -11.68
CA CYS A 191 -8.53 -8.41 -10.46
C CYS A 191 -9.33 -7.39 -9.65
N VAL A 192 -8.97 -7.33 -8.38
CA VAL A 192 -9.39 -6.30 -7.45
C VAL A 192 -8.18 -5.58 -6.90
N GLU A 193 -8.31 -4.27 -6.73
CA GLU A 193 -7.33 -3.44 -6.05
C GLU A 193 -7.42 -3.66 -4.54
N ILE A 194 -6.27 -3.78 -3.89
CA ILE A 194 -6.15 -3.73 -2.44
C ILE A 194 -6.05 -2.27 -2.03
N LEU A 195 -7.11 -1.72 -1.46
CA LEU A 195 -7.15 -0.33 -1.01
C LEU A 195 -6.27 -0.15 0.22
N GLU A 196 -5.43 0.87 0.17
CA GLU A 196 -4.62 1.24 1.33
C GLU A 196 -5.48 1.96 2.37
N PRO A 197 -5.21 1.73 3.67
CA PRO A 197 -5.87 2.48 4.71
C PRO A 197 -5.64 3.97 4.49
N THR A 198 -6.72 4.73 4.45
CA THR A 198 -6.61 6.18 4.50
C THR A 198 -6.11 6.51 5.91
N VAL A 199 -4.84 6.80 6.03
CA VAL A 199 -4.28 7.15 7.32
C VAL A 199 -4.83 8.52 7.69
N ALA A 200 -5.68 8.56 8.71
CA ALA A 200 -6.07 9.81 9.32
C ALA A 200 -4.82 10.39 10.01
N TYR A 201 -4.23 11.39 9.39
CA TYR A 201 -3.14 12.11 10.00
C TYR A 201 -3.69 13.11 11.01
N ARG A 202 -3.09 13.15 12.19
CA ARG A 202 -3.23 14.28 13.11
C ARG A 202 -2.10 15.23 12.83
N GLU A 203 -2.44 16.43 12.45
CA GLU A 203 -1.47 17.48 12.15
C GLU A 203 -1.48 18.49 13.28
N ARG A 204 -0.29 18.94 13.71
CA ARG A 204 -0.12 19.91 14.77
C ARG A 204 0.98 20.88 14.40
N TRP A 205 0.78 22.12 14.76
CA TRP A 205 1.73 23.22 14.54
C TRP A 205 2.10 23.88 15.86
N LEU A 206 3.36 24.23 15.98
CA LEU A 206 3.90 25.13 16.97
C LEU A 206 4.81 26.13 16.26
N VAL A 207 5.07 27.26 16.91
CA VAL A 207 6.04 28.27 16.43
C VAL A 207 7.10 28.45 17.50
N ARG A 208 8.36 28.51 17.08
CA ARG A 208 9.47 28.88 17.97
C ARG A 208 10.00 30.24 17.55
N SER A 209 10.23 31.14 18.50
CA SER A 209 10.91 32.43 18.27
C SER A 209 11.61 32.89 19.54
N GLY A 210 12.88 33.29 19.45
CA GLY A 210 13.67 33.80 20.58
C GLY A 210 13.74 32.83 21.77
N GLY A 211 13.72 31.50 21.53
CA GLY A 211 13.72 30.49 22.59
C GLY A 211 12.36 30.19 23.20
N THR A 212 11.31 30.91 22.84
CA THR A 212 9.94 30.70 23.30
C THR A 212 9.15 29.87 22.27
N LEU A 213 8.35 28.93 22.76
CA LEU A 213 7.37 28.19 21.95
C LEU A 213 6.02 28.90 22.02
N TYR A 214 5.32 28.92 20.89
CA TYR A 214 3.99 29.52 20.77
C TYR A 214 3.04 28.52 20.14
N LYS A 215 1.81 28.50 20.65
CA LYS A 215 0.68 27.79 20.05
C LYS A 215 -0.03 28.72 19.07
N PRO A 216 -0.16 28.35 17.77
CA PRO A 216 -0.99 29.07 16.83
C PRO A 216 -2.48 29.04 17.22
N GLY A 217 -3.14 30.19 17.15
CA GLY A 217 -4.58 30.37 17.22
C GLY A 217 -5.09 31.08 15.97
N ASP A 218 -6.38 31.38 15.91
CA ASP A 218 -7.05 31.92 14.71
C ASP A 218 -6.43 33.25 14.20
N ALA A 219 -5.93 34.10 15.09
CA ALA A 219 -5.31 35.38 14.72
C ALA A 219 -4.12 35.77 15.61
N ALA A 220 -3.68 34.91 16.52
CA ALA A 220 -2.63 35.22 17.46
C ALA A 220 -1.80 33.99 17.84
N LEU A 221 -0.56 34.25 18.26
CA LEU A 221 0.35 33.25 18.79
C LEU A 221 0.36 33.34 20.31
N THR A 222 -0.01 32.25 21.00
CA THR A 222 -0.02 32.20 22.47
C THR A 222 1.26 31.56 22.97
N PRO A 223 2.07 32.25 23.80
CA PRO A 223 3.29 31.68 24.34
C PRO A 223 3.00 30.50 25.26
N LEU A 224 3.80 29.44 25.14
CA LEU A 224 3.76 28.28 26.02
C LEU A 224 4.88 28.43 27.06
N ALA A 225 4.52 28.18 28.34
CA ALA A 225 5.49 28.20 29.41
C ALA A 225 6.45 27.00 29.27
N ASP A 226 7.76 27.26 29.33
CA ASP A 226 8.90 26.35 29.47
C ASP A 226 8.65 24.88 29.04
N ALA A 227 8.51 24.65 27.75
CA ALA A 227 8.29 23.32 27.29
C ALA A 227 9.47 22.79 26.47
N ALA A 228 10.05 21.68 26.90
CA ALA A 228 10.96 20.93 26.06
C ALA A 228 10.21 20.41 24.83
N LEU A 229 10.78 20.59 23.65
CA LEU A 229 10.16 20.17 22.39
C LEU A 229 10.14 18.63 22.31
N THR A 230 9.00 18.03 22.57
CA THR A 230 8.78 16.59 22.52
C THR A 230 7.56 16.24 21.66
N GLY A 231 7.47 14.99 21.19
CA GLY A 231 6.27 14.52 20.47
C GLY A 231 4.97 14.68 21.27
N ALA A 232 5.01 14.44 22.60
CA ALA A 232 3.87 14.65 23.49
C ALA A 232 3.41 16.11 23.49
N LEU A 233 4.34 17.08 23.49
CA LEU A 233 4.01 18.49 23.43
C LEU A 233 3.22 18.86 22.17
N PHE A 234 3.60 18.33 21.01
CA PHE A 234 2.87 18.54 19.75
C PHE A 234 1.46 17.96 19.79
N LEU A 235 1.29 16.80 20.42
CA LEU A 235 -0.01 16.13 20.52
C LEU A 235 -0.95 16.85 21.49
N GLU A 236 -0.43 17.31 22.62
CA GLU A 236 -1.24 17.91 23.68
C GLU A 236 -1.44 19.43 23.49
N GLN A 237 -0.42 20.13 23.06
CA GLN A 237 -0.41 21.59 23.03
C GLN A 237 -0.31 22.20 21.62
N GLY A 238 0.05 21.42 20.60
CA GLY A 238 0.10 21.90 19.23
C GLY A 238 -1.28 22.33 18.70
N SER A 239 -1.30 23.30 17.81
CA SER A 239 -2.51 23.74 17.10
C SER A 239 -2.89 22.76 15.99
N GLU A 240 -4.19 22.58 15.75
CA GLU A 240 -4.70 21.88 14.56
C GLU A 240 -4.68 22.78 13.30
N GLN A 241 -4.48 24.07 13.49
CA GLN A 241 -4.42 25.05 12.42
C GLN A 241 -2.99 25.55 12.22
N PRO A 242 -2.55 25.82 10.99
CA PRO A 242 -1.28 26.46 10.72
C PRO A 242 -1.28 27.89 11.29
N PRO A 243 -0.09 28.43 11.62
CA PRO A 243 0.00 29.80 12.12
C PRO A 243 -0.37 30.83 11.04
N ASP A 244 -1.04 31.88 11.44
CA ASP A 244 -1.32 33.04 10.59
C ASP A 244 -0.01 33.71 10.14
N PRO A 245 0.19 33.96 8.84
CA PRO A 245 1.37 34.65 8.31
C PRO A 245 1.62 36.03 8.94
N ALA A 246 0.55 36.78 9.23
CA ALA A 246 0.67 38.09 9.85
C ALA A 246 1.15 38.01 11.30
N ALA A 247 0.69 37.02 12.05
CA ALA A 247 1.14 36.75 13.42
C ALA A 247 2.61 36.27 13.44
N LEU A 248 3.06 35.49 12.42
CA LEU A 248 4.45 35.12 12.27
C LEU A 248 5.35 36.30 11.99
N ALA A 249 4.93 37.23 11.13
CA ALA A 249 5.70 38.41 10.77
C ALA A 249 5.96 39.35 11.97
N ALA A 250 5.18 39.24 13.03
CA ALA A 250 5.36 40.01 14.24
C ALA A 250 6.46 39.46 15.19
N LEU A 251 6.95 38.25 14.95
CA LEU A 251 7.95 37.60 15.78
C LEU A 251 9.37 37.75 15.17
N PRO A 252 10.42 37.90 15.98
CA PRO A 252 11.81 37.85 15.49
C PRO A 252 12.17 36.42 15.12
N SER A 253 12.56 36.19 13.85
CA SER A 253 13.02 34.90 13.33
C SER A 253 12.15 33.70 13.73
N PRO A 254 10.86 33.68 13.38
CA PRO A 254 9.99 32.58 13.74
C PRO A 254 10.31 31.31 12.96
N GLU A 255 10.34 30.17 13.65
CA GLU A 255 10.37 28.83 13.07
C GLU A 255 8.99 28.20 13.21
N VAL A 256 8.39 27.74 12.13
CA VAL A 256 7.17 26.95 12.16
C VAL A 256 7.51 25.48 12.29
N LEU A 257 7.12 24.89 13.40
CA LEU A 257 7.31 23.49 13.72
C LEU A 257 6.03 22.74 13.39
N TYR A 258 6.17 21.62 12.67
CA TYR A 258 5.04 20.83 12.21
C TYR A 258 5.21 19.38 12.62
N TRP A 259 4.18 18.84 13.25
CA TRP A 259 4.07 17.42 13.63
C TRP A 259 2.95 16.77 12.87
N LYS A 260 3.24 15.63 12.24
CA LYS A 260 2.25 14.77 11.59
C LYS A 260 2.34 13.39 12.20
N GLU A 261 1.26 12.98 12.87
CA GLU A 261 1.10 11.64 13.41
C GLU A 261 0.07 10.87 12.60
N GLY A 262 0.38 9.62 12.31
CA GLY A 262 -0.46 8.75 11.50
C GLY A 262 0.35 8.17 10.34
N GLY A 263 0.09 6.92 10.03
CA GLY A 263 0.95 6.11 9.19
C GLY A 263 2.01 5.38 10.01
N ALA A 264 2.57 4.34 9.46
CA ALA A 264 3.71 3.65 10.00
C ALA A 264 4.90 3.89 9.05
N PRO A 265 6.02 4.42 9.53
CA PRO A 265 6.29 5.00 10.85
C PRO A 265 5.87 6.49 10.94
N PRO A 266 5.70 7.04 12.16
CA PRO A 266 5.42 8.45 12.32
C PRO A 266 6.57 9.29 11.78
N THR A 267 6.26 10.25 10.93
CA THR A 267 7.27 11.13 10.30
C THR A 267 7.26 12.49 10.96
N LEU A 268 8.39 12.90 11.53
CA LEU A 268 8.61 14.31 11.86
C LEU A 268 8.83 15.06 10.54
N ARG A 269 7.97 16.02 10.23
CA ARG A 269 8.10 16.88 9.08
C ARG A 269 8.37 18.30 9.55
N LEU A 270 9.58 18.78 9.32
CA LEU A 270 9.93 20.18 9.52
C LEU A 270 9.56 20.95 8.25
N THR A 271 8.66 21.93 8.37
CA THR A 271 8.36 22.89 7.31
C THR A 271 8.77 24.26 7.81
N VAL A 272 9.73 24.88 7.15
CA VAL A 272 10.16 26.25 7.46
C VAL A 272 9.58 27.17 6.40
N HIS A 273 8.69 28.05 6.79
CA HIS A 273 8.17 29.12 5.93
C HIS A 273 9.13 30.32 5.95
N GLY A 274 9.38 30.80 4.76
CA GLY A 274 10.32 31.85 4.37
C GLY A 274 10.54 32.96 5.40
N LEU A 275 11.69 32.87 6.03
CA LEU A 275 12.18 33.92 6.91
C LEU A 275 13.01 34.93 6.09
N PRO A 276 13.03 36.21 6.47
CA PRO A 276 13.80 37.23 5.75
C PRO A 276 15.32 37.02 5.80
N ALA A 277 15.84 36.16 6.69
CA ALA A 277 17.24 35.82 6.83
C ALA A 277 17.52 34.35 6.46
N PRO A 278 18.74 34.05 5.97
CA PRO A 278 19.13 32.65 5.73
C PRO A 278 19.03 31.81 6.99
N GLN A 279 18.46 30.59 6.84
CA GLN A 279 18.28 29.63 7.93
C GLN A 279 19.10 28.40 7.68
N THR A 280 19.68 27.83 8.74
CA THR A 280 20.34 26.53 8.69
C THR A 280 19.52 25.51 9.50
N LEU A 281 19.17 24.41 8.89
CA LEU A 281 18.51 23.27 9.51
C LEU A 281 19.45 22.09 9.50
N THR A 282 19.59 21.40 10.62
CA THR A 282 20.37 20.17 10.71
C THR A 282 19.45 18.99 11.01
N ALA A 283 19.69 17.87 10.35
CA ALA A 283 18.99 16.61 10.57
C ALA A 283 19.94 15.43 10.35
N GLU A 284 19.57 14.26 10.79
CA GLU A 284 20.26 13.01 10.50
C GLU A 284 19.23 12.00 9.99
N ALA A 285 19.47 11.45 8.79
CA ALA A 285 18.73 10.30 8.32
C ALA A 285 19.40 9.02 8.82
N ASP A 286 18.74 8.30 9.71
CA ASP A 286 19.22 7.01 10.24
C ASP A 286 18.65 5.87 9.38
N MET A 287 19.54 5.14 8.70
CA MET A 287 19.20 4.11 7.72
C MET A 287 19.75 2.74 8.13
N ARG A 288 20.06 2.53 9.41
CA ARG A 288 20.70 1.29 9.88
C ARG A 288 19.85 0.05 9.69
N ASP A 289 18.55 0.20 9.67
CA ASP A 289 17.59 -0.91 9.50
C ASP A 289 17.14 -1.10 8.03
N ALA A 290 17.71 -0.34 7.09
CA ALA A 290 17.42 -0.43 5.67
C ALA A 290 18.41 -1.37 4.94
N ALA A 291 17.94 -2.04 3.89
CA ALA A 291 18.76 -2.86 3.00
C ALA A 291 19.45 -2.02 1.91
N GLY A 292 18.85 -0.87 1.55
CA GLY A 292 19.36 0.04 0.53
C GLY A 292 18.64 1.39 0.55
N LEU A 293 19.09 2.31 -0.28
CA LEU A 293 18.45 3.59 -0.55
C LEU A 293 17.89 3.57 -1.97
N ALA A 294 16.58 3.63 -2.10
CA ALA A 294 15.89 3.61 -3.40
C ALA A 294 15.76 5.00 -4.04
N GLY A 295 15.78 6.07 -3.23
CA GLY A 295 15.72 7.44 -3.78
C GLY A 295 15.62 8.54 -2.74
N VAL A 296 15.84 9.76 -3.22
CA VAL A 296 15.66 11.00 -2.47
C VAL A 296 14.65 11.88 -3.19
N LEU A 297 13.63 12.35 -2.50
CA LEU A 297 12.63 13.26 -3.03
C LEU A 297 12.71 14.59 -2.27
N ALA A 298 12.85 15.69 -2.99
CA ALA A 298 12.84 17.04 -2.45
C ALA A 298 11.75 17.90 -3.10
N GLU A 299 10.93 18.54 -2.27
CA GLU A 299 9.93 19.53 -2.69
C GLU A 299 10.26 20.86 -1.99
N PHE A 300 10.61 21.87 -2.75
CA PHE A 300 11.02 23.17 -2.20
C PHE A 300 10.72 24.32 -3.19
N ALA A 301 10.84 25.55 -2.72
CA ALA A 301 10.79 26.75 -3.55
C ALA A 301 11.89 27.72 -3.08
N GLY A 302 12.48 28.45 -4.02
CA GLY A 302 13.62 29.34 -3.75
C GLY A 302 14.96 28.61 -3.69
N ASP A 303 15.97 29.30 -3.20
CA ASP A 303 17.34 28.77 -3.10
C ASP A 303 17.52 28.00 -1.79
N VAL A 304 17.67 26.68 -1.92
CA VAL A 304 17.94 25.75 -0.81
C VAL A 304 19.22 24.99 -1.13
N GLN A 305 20.24 25.16 -0.29
CA GLN A 305 21.51 24.45 -0.38
C GLN A 305 21.54 23.34 0.67
N ILE A 306 22.23 22.24 0.36
CA ILE A 306 22.47 21.14 1.28
C ILE A 306 23.95 20.83 1.41
N THR A 307 24.38 20.57 2.63
CA THR A 307 25.64 19.89 2.94
C THR A 307 25.32 18.57 3.63
N TYR A 308 25.91 17.48 3.22
CA TYR A 308 25.77 16.18 3.89
C TYR A 308 27.13 15.61 4.28
N THR A 309 27.14 14.71 5.25
CA THR A 309 28.37 14.04 5.70
C THR A 309 28.27 12.56 5.40
N ALA A 310 29.16 12.06 4.55
CA ALA A 310 29.28 10.67 4.20
C ALA A 310 30.54 10.07 4.86
N ASP A 311 30.33 9.13 5.78
CA ASP A 311 31.39 8.45 6.56
C ASP A 311 32.47 9.42 7.12
N GLY A 312 31.99 10.53 7.69
CA GLY A 312 32.82 11.54 8.32
C GLY A 312 33.36 12.62 7.37
N THR A 313 33.12 12.52 6.07
CA THR A 313 33.54 13.49 5.07
C THR A 313 32.36 14.40 4.66
N PRO A 314 32.50 15.75 4.84
CA PRO A 314 31.47 16.68 4.40
C PRO A 314 31.50 16.87 2.88
N HIS A 315 30.30 16.89 2.28
CA HIS A 315 30.06 17.14 0.85
C HIS A 315 29.11 18.32 0.68
N GLY A 316 29.41 19.24 -0.21
CA GLY A 316 28.63 20.44 -0.49
C GLY A 316 29.33 21.71 0.08
N PRO A 317 28.64 22.87 0.19
CA PRO A 317 27.21 23.02 -0.14
C PRO A 317 26.92 22.83 -1.62
N MET A 318 25.74 22.22 -1.93
CA MET A 318 25.22 22.05 -3.29
C MET A 318 23.72 22.37 -3.32
N PRO A 319 23.15 22.73 -4.49
CA PRO A 319 21.71 22.88 -4.63
C PRO A 319 20.95 21.63 -4.20
N LEU A 320 19.84 21.79 -3.48
CA LEU A 320 19.04 20.65 -3.02
C LEU A 320 18.49 19.81 -4.18
N ALA A 321 18.26 20.42 -5.35
CA ALA A 321 17.88 19.69 -6.55
C ALA A 321 18.98 18.75 -7.05
N GLU A 322 20.25 19.16 -7.00
CA GLU A 322 21.39 18.32 -7.39
C GLU A 322 21.57 17.16 -6.41
N PHE A 323 21.41 17.43 -5.12
CA PHE A 323 21.47 16.37 -4.12
C PHE A 323 20.36 15.32 -4.32
N ALA A 324 19.12 15.79 -4.59
CA ALA A 324 18.00 14.87 -4.85
C ALA A 324 18.17 14.05 -6.14
N ALA A 325 19.02 14.50 -7.06
CA ALA A 325 19.36 13.81 -8.31
C ALA A 325 20.59 12.90 -8.20
N LEU A 326 21.25 12.82 -7.04
CA LEU A 326 22.35 11.89 -6.83
C LEU A 326 21.87 10.44 -7.03
N ASP A 327 22.77 9.61 -7.54
CA ASP A 327 22.54 8.18 -7.62
C ASP A 327 22.31 7.59 -6.20
N PRO A 328 21.14 7.05 -5.90
CA PRO A 328 20.85 6.52 -4.57
C PRO A 328 21.80 5.40 -4.15
N ALA A 329 22.24 4.55 -5.08
CA ALA A 329 23.18 3.47 -4.79
C ALA A 329 24.56 4.02 -4.41
N ALA A 330 25.05 5.03 -5.14
CA ALA A 330 26.31 5.68 -4.82
C ALA A 330 26.25 6.42 -3.46
N LEU A 331 25.13 7.09 -3.16
CA LEU A 331 24.92 7.73 -1.86
C LEU A 331 24.86 6.69 -0.73
N TRP A 332 24.20 5.55 -0.95
CA TRP A 332 24.15 4.44 -0.01
C TRP A 332 25.52 3.86 0.32
N GLU A 333 26.36 3.65 -0.71
CA GLU A 333 27.72 3.18 -0.53
C GLU A 333 28.60 4.19 0.19
N SER A 334 28.38 5.49 -0.02
CA SER A 334 29.15 6.56 0.63
C SER A 334 28.95 6.67 2.16
N ILE A 335 27.90 6.02 2.69
CA ILE A 335 27.60 5.96 4.12
C ILE A 335 27.72 4.53 4.68
N ALA A 336 28.48 3.66 4.00
CA ALA A 336 28.57 2.24 4.32
C ALA A 336 28.99 1.94 5.76
N ALA A 337 29.87 2.77 6.33
CA ALA A 337 30.42 2.58 7.66
C ALA A 337 29.40 2.89 8.78
N THR A 338 28.53 3.87 8.57
CA THR A 338 27.64 4.39 9.63
C THR A 338 26.19 4.10 9.39
N ARG A 339 25.77 3.98 8.12
CA ARG A 339 24.35 3.96 7.68
C ARG A 339 23.56 5.15 8.23
N LYS A 340 24.25 6.27 8.45
CA LYS A 340 23.71 7.53 8.91
C LYS A 340 24.15 8.64 7.98
N LEU A 341 23.22 9.52 7.64
CA LEU A 341 23.46 10.66 6.78
C LEU A 341 23.10 11.96 7.51
N PRO A 342 24.06 12.57 8.21
CA PRO A 342 23.91 13.92 8.73
C PRO A 342 23.79 14.91 7.58
N ILE A 343 22.80 15.80 7.64
CA ILE A 343 22.55 16.84 6.66
C ILE A 343 22.40 18.21 7.31
N ALA A 344 22.85 19.23 6.62
CA ALA A 344 22.62 20.64 6.97
C ALA A 344 22.03 21.34 5.74
N LEU A 345 20.85 21.91 5.90
CA LEU A 345 20.15 22.65 4.86
C LEU A 345 20.28 24.13 5.12
N GLN A 346 20.69 24.91 4.13
CA GLN A 346 20.72 26.36 4.16
C GLN A 346 19.62 26.89 3.24
N LEU A 347 18.67 27.61 3.82
CA LEU A 347 17.57 28.24 3.10
C LEU A 347 17.88 29.73 2.96
N ALA A 348 17.99 30.24 1.76
CA ALA A 348 18.08 31.68 1.50
C ALA A 348 16.78 32.39 1.89
N GLY A 349 16.83 33.70 2.09
CA GLY A 349 15.65 34.47 2.46
C GLY A 349 14.49 34.26 1.49
N GLY A 350 13.32 33.90 2.01
CA GLY A 350 12.13 33.58 1.22
C GLY A 350 12.08 32.14 0.64
N ALA A 351 13.12 31.34 0.81
CA ALA A 351 13.09 29.95 0.40
C ALA A 351 12.20 29.10 1.32
N VAL A 352 11.54 28.10 0.75
CA VAL A 352 10.63 27.19 1.46
C VAL A 352 11.02 25.74 1.18
N LEU A 353 11.33 24.98 2.20
CA LEU A 353 11.44 23.53 2.12
C LEU A 353 10.09 22.92 2.48
N LYS A 354 9.43 22.27 1.52
CA LYS A 354 8.15 21.56 1.74
C LYS A 354 8.35 20.12 2.17
N LYS A 355 9.39 19.46 1.60
CA LYS A 355 9.64 18.05 1.87
C LYS A 355 11.05 17.64 1.46
N LEU A 356 11.69 16.86 2.31
CA LEU A 356 12.85 16.04 1.96
C LEU A 356 12.57 14.63 2.48
N LYS A 357 12.53 13.67 1.57
CA LYS A 357 12.17 12.26 1.87
C LYS A 357 13.26 11.35 1.32
N PHE A 358 13.70 10.41 2.14
CA PHE A 358 14.50 9.28 1.73
C PHE A 358 13.59 8.04 1.61
N THR A 359 13.71 7.33 0.51
CA THR A 359 12.96 6.07 0.29
C THR A 359 13.93 4.92 0.40
N TYR A 360 13.65 3.95 1.24
CA TYR A 360 14.52 2.82 1.58
C TYR A 360 14.03 1.54 0.94
N GLU A 361 15.00 0.64 0.67
CA GLU A 361 14.74 -0.76 0.38
C GLU A 361 14.68 -1.53 1.70
N SER A 362 13.71 -2.42 1.82
CA SER A 362 13.48 -3.25 3.01
C SER A 362 14.03 -4.65 2.84
#